data_80894a205b9d3b2368486f66c789613d
#
_entry.id   80894a205b9d3b2368486f66c789613d
#
_cell.length_a   1.000
_cell.length_b   1.000
_cell.length_c   1.000
_cell.angle_alpha   90.00
_cell.angle_beta   90.00
_cell.angle_gamma   90.00
#
_symmetry.space_group_name_H-M   'P 1'
#
loop_
_entity.id
_entity.type
_entity.pdbx_description
1 polymer ?
#
loop_
_entity_poly.entity_id
_entity_poly.type
_entity_poly.pdbx_seq_one_letter_code
_entity_poly.pdbx_strand_id
1 'polypeptide(L)'
;MLKYAIIGFKSACDLLLLDMLLKTVREKTPNYGSNCFFAENATLIGDVVMGNDCSVWYQAVVRGDVHSIRIGNKVNIQDGAVVHATYQKSPTQIGNNVSVGHNAIVHG
;
A
#
# COMPACT_ATOMS: atom_id res chain seq x y z
N MET A 1 -12.19 -11.51 -1.84
CA MET A 1 -10.78 -11.50 -2.22
C MET A 1 -9.86 -11.10 -1.07
N LEU A 2 -10.10 -9.98 -0.44
CA LEU A 2 -9.24 -9.53 0.67
C LEU A 2 -9.20 -10.48 1.84
N LYS A 3 -10.27 -11.20 2.09
CA LYS A 3 -10.28 -12.17 3.19
C LYS A 3 -9.18 -13.22 3.06
N TYR A 4 -8.74 -13.55 1.88
CA TYR A 4 -7.68 -14.53 1.72
C TYR A 4 -6.34 -13.97 2.17
N ALA A 5 -6.13 -12.70 1.92
CA ALA A 5 -4.91 -12.05 2.34
C ALA A 5 -4.80 -12.01 3.86
N ILE A 6 -5.93 -11.93 4.56
CA ILE A 6 -5.96 -11.77 6.01
C ILE A 6 -5.85 -13.08 6.75
N ILE A 7 -6.31 -14.17 6.15
CA ILE A 7 -6.41 -15.47 6.80
C ILE A 7 -5.09 -15.92 7.42
N GLY A 8 -3.98 -15.60 6.81
CA GLY A 8 -2.66 -15.98 7.29
C GLY A 8 -2.24 -15.30 8.59
N PHE A 9 -2.88 -14.20 8.96
CA PHE A 9 -2.42 -13.40 10.11
C PHE A 9 -3.26 -13.69 11.34
N LYS A 10 -2.94 -14.78 12.01
CA LYS A 10 -3.71 -15.26 13.16
C LYS A 10 -3.10 -14.91 14.48
N SER A 11 -1.88 -14.41 14.49
CA SER A 11 -1.19 -14.09 15.72
C SER A 11 -0.26 -12.92 15.55
N ALA A 12 0.18 -12.35 16.65
CA ALA A 12 1.17 -11.29 16.61
C ALA A 12 2.48 -11.76 15.98
N CYS A 13 2.79 -13.02 16.13
CA CYS A 13 3.99 -13.60 15.55
C CYS A 13 3.95 -13.56 14.02
N ASP A 14 2.78 -13.85 13.44
CA ASP A 14 2.63 -13.75 12.00
C ASP A 14 2.84 -12.33 11.51
N LEU A 15 2.33 -11.35 12.27
CA LEU A 15 2.51 -9.95 11.92
C LEU A 15 3.96 -9.53 11.97
N LEU A 16 4.72 -10.09 12.90
CA LEU A 16 6.14 -9.78 13.02
C LEU A 16 6.96 -10.32 11.86
N LEU A 17 6.41 -11.25 11.10
CA LEU A 17 7.07 -11.81 9.92
C LEU A 17 6.78 -11.03 8.65
N LEU A 18 6.07 -9.92 8.77
CA LEU A 18 5.83 -9.05 7.63
C LEU A 18 7.14 -8.38 7.24
N ASP A 19 7.65 -8.78 6.10
CA ASP A 19 8.93 -8.30 5.62
C ASP A 19 8.81 -7.16 4.62
N MET A 20 7.61 -6.62 4.45
CA MET A 20 7.44 -5.49 3.55
C MET A 20 8.40 -4.37 3.93
N LEU A 21 8.88 -3.66 2.94
CA LEU A 21 9.71 -2.49 3.16
C LEU A 21 8.82 -1.28 3.43
N LEU A 22 8.93 -0.73 4.64
CA LEU A 22 8.21 0.48 5.03
C LEU A 22 9.24 1.54 5.33
N LYS A 23 9.25 2.63 4.58
CA LYS A 23 10.31 3.62 4.66
C LYS A 23 9.76 5.02 4.90
N THR A 24 10.33 5.67 5.91
CA THR A 24 10.03 7.06 6.23
C THR A 24 10.82 7.98 5.29
N VAL A 25 10.14 8.96 4.71
CA VAL A 25 10.76 9.98 3.88
C VAL A 25 10.19 11.35 4.27
N ARG A 26 11.06 12.33 4.47
CA ARG A 26 10.68 13.70 4.86
C ARG A 26 9.77 13.69 6.08
N GLU A 27 10.13 12.89 7.09
CA GLU A 27 9.39 12.76 8.35
C GLU A 27 7.98 12.19 8.19
N LYS A 28 7.66 11.62 7.04
CA LYS A 28 6.39 10.94 6.80
C LYS A 28 6.62 9.45 6.73
N THR A 29 5.86 8.72 7.53
CA THR A 29 5.89 7.27 7.56
C THR A 29 4.56 6.75 7.03
N PRO A 30 4.58 5.74 6.15
CA PRO A 30 3.33 5.17 5.68
C PRO A 30 2.44 4.70 6.82
N ASN A 31 1.16 4.96 6.71
CA ASN A 31 0.17 4.58 7.70
C ASN A 31 -0.96 3.83 7.03
N TYR A 32 -1.49 2.83 7.72
CA TYR A 32 -2.56 2.00 7.17
C TYR A 32 -3.50 1.54 8.27
N GLY A 33 -4.71 1.18 7.87
CA GLY A 33 -5.74 0.76 8.81
C GLY A 33 -5.61 -0.70 9.23
N SER A 34 -6.72 -1.27 9.66
CA SER A 34 -6.77 -2.65 10.14
C SER A 34 -7.02 -3.63 9.00
N ASN A 35 -6.70 -4.90 9.25
CA ASN A 35 -6.94 -6.01 8.33
C ASN A 35 -6.27 -5.84 6.97
N CYS A 36 -5.09 -5.24 6.93
CA CYS A 36 -4.34 -5.09 5.70
C CYS A 36 -3.35 -6.23 5.53
N PHE A 37 -3.14 -6.62 4.28
CA PHE A 37 -2.11 -7.58 3.92
C PHE A 37 -1.02 -6.89 3.11
N PHE A 38 0.22 -7.17 3.46
CA PHE A 38 1.37 -6.70 2.69
C PHE A 38 2.27 -7.88 2.39
N ALA A 39 2.49 -8.13 1.11
CA ALA A 39 3.44 -9.16 0.71
C ALA A 39 4.84 -8.81 1.22
N GLU A 40 5.65 -9.82 1.45
CA GLU A 40 6.96 -9.63 2.08
C GLU A 40 7.89 -8.68 1.31
N ASN A 41 7.73 -8.56 0.00
CA ASN A 41 8.53 -7.64 -0.80
C ASN A 41 7.74 -6.46 -1.35
N ALA A 42 6.57 -6.20 -0.78
CA ALA A 42 5.86 -4.95 -1.07
C ALA A 42 6.60 -3.78 -0.43
N THR A 43 6.51 -2.61 -1.05
CA THR A 43 7.23 -1.42 -0.59
C THR A 43 6.27 -0.25 -0.42
N LEU A 44 6.27 0.35 0.77
CA LEU A 44 5.51 1.57 1.07
C LEU A 44 6.49 2.64 1.53
N ILE A 45 6.45 3.80 0.90
CA ILE A 45 7.42 4.86 1.13
C ILE A 45 6.71 6.18 1.37
N GLY A 46 7.07 6.87 2.44
CA GLY A 46 6.74 8.27 2.66
C GLY A 46 5.28 8.54 3.02
N ASP A 47 4.72 9.57 2.44
CA ASP A 47 3.41 10.10 2.79
C ASP A 47 2.29 9.29 2.13
N VAL A 48 2.05 8.11 2.68
CA VAL A 48 1.01 7.18 2.24
C VAL A 48 0.05 6.93 3.39
N VAL A 49 -1.23 7.08 3.14
CA VAL A 49 -2.27 6.70 4.09
C VAL A 49 -3.25 5.77 3.38
N MET A 50 -3.40 4.58 3.92
CA MET A 50 -4.33 3.57 3.41
C MET A 50 -5.43 3.30 4.42
N GLY A 51 -6.60 2.97 3.93
CA GLY A 51 -7.71 2.57 4.78
C GLY A 51 -7.61 1.12 5.26
N ASN A 52 -8.77 0.58 5.61
CA ASN A 52 -8.88 -0.79 6.13
C ASN A 52 -9.07 -1.80 5.01
N ASP A 53 -8.75 -3.05 5.30
CA ASP A 53 -9.03 -4.19 4.43
C ASP A 53 -8.36 -4.08 3.06
N CYS A 54 -7.17 -3.50 3.04
CA CYS A 54 -6.39 -3.34 1.82
C CYS A 54 -5.39 -4.47 1.68
N SER A 55 -4.94 -4.70 0.45
CA SER A 55 -3.86 -5.66 0.20
C SER A 55 -2.88 -5.10 -0.83
N VAL A 56 -1.61 -5.27 -0.54
CA VAL A 56 -0.52 -4.86 -1.43
C VAL A 56 0.33 -6.09 -1.68
N TRP A 57 0.44 -6.48 -2.93
CA TRP A 57 0.97 -7.77 -3.31
C TRP A 57 2.45 -7.71 -3.69
N TYR A 58 2.98 -8.82 -4.17
CA TYR A 58 4.41 -8.98 -4.35
C TYR A 58 4.98 -7.96 -5.34
N GLN A 59 6.08 -7.34 -4.96
CA GLN A 59 6.81 -6.38 -5.79
C GLN A 59 6.03 -5.11 -6.12
N ALA A 60 4.89 -4.88 -5.48
CA ALA A 60 4.18 -3.62 -5.65
C ALA A 60 4.87 -2.51 -4.86
N VAL A 61 4.83 -1.30 -5.38
CA VAL A 61 5.46 -0.13 -4.78
C VAL A 61 4.45 1.00 -4.66
N VAL A 62 4.28 1.51 -3.45
CA VAL A 62 3.46 2.70 -3.18
C VAL A 62 4.41 3.76 -2.65
N ARG A 63 4.73 4.75 -3.46
CA ARG A 63 5.80 5.68 -3.16
C ARG A 63 5.31 7.11 -3.07
N GLY A 64 5.06 7.57 -1.83
CA GLY A 64 4.65 8.92 -1.51
C GLY A 64 5.82 9.78 -1.04
N ASP A 65 6.92 9.73 -1.77
CA ASP A 65 8.14 10.45 -1.39
C ASP A 65 8.14 11.91 -1.82
N VAL A 66 7.41 12.24 -2.86
CA VAL A 66 7.39 13.62 -3.40
C VAL A 66 6.03 14.31 -3.27
N HIS A 67 4.98 13.54 -3.04
CA HIS A 67 3.64 14.08 -2.78
C HIS A 67 2.81 13.01 -2.10
N SER A 68 1.65 13.39 -1.55
CA SER A 68 0.81 12.48 -0.79
C SER A 68 0.10 11.45 -1.66
N ILE A 69 -0.08 10.27 -1.09
CA ILE A 69 -0.91 9.21 -1.65
C ILE A 69 -1.97 8.86 -0.61
N ARG A 70 -3.23 8.89 -1.02
CA ARG A 70 -4.36 8.54 -0.14
C ARG A 70 -5.15 7.43 -0.78
N ILE A 71 -5.31 6.34 -0.06
CA ILE A 71 -5.94 5.12 -0.55
C ILE A 71 -7.09 4.77 0.40
N GLY A 72 -8.24 4.50 -0.17
CA GLY A 72 -9.44 4.20 0.60
C GLY A 72 -9.43 2.79 1.19
N ASN A 73 -10.63 2.30 1.49
CA ASN A 73 -10.82 0.97 2.07
C ASN A 73 -10.99 -0.08 0.97
N LYS A 74 -10.62 -1.32 1.28
CA LYS A 74 -10.84 -2.46 0.40
C LYS A 74 -10.20 -2.27 -0.97
N VAL A 75 -8.98 -1.75 -0.96
CA VAL A 75 -8.19 -1.54 -2.17
C VAL A 75 -7.19 -2.66 -2.30
N ASN A 76 -7.06 -3.17 -3.51
CA ASN A 76 -6.15 -4.27 -3.82
C ASN A 76 -5.12 -3.75 -4.84
N ILE A 77 -3.87 -3.72 -4.42
CA ILE A 77 -2.77 -3.31 -5.31
C ILE A 77 -1.98 -4.56 -5.64
N GLN A 78 -2.11 -5.00 -6.88
CA GLN A 78 -1.63 -6.31 -7.29
C GLN A 78 -0.15 -6.29 -7.65
N ASP A 79 0.36 -7.49 -7.92
CA ASP A 79 1.79 -7.73 -8.09
C ASP A 79 2.42 -6.79 -9.11
N GLY A 80 3.54 -6.19 -8.73
CA GLY A 80 4.31 -5.33 -9.61
C GLY A 80 3.72 -3.97 -9.91
N ALA A 81 2.56 -3.63 -9.37
CA ALA A 81 1.95 -2.33 -9.61
C ALA A 81 2.76 -1.21 -8.94
N VAL A 82 2.73 -0.02 -9.52
CA VAL A 82 3.40 1.15 -8.97
C VAL A 82 2.39 2.27 -8.80
N VAL A 83 2.32 2.81 -7.58
CA VAL A 83 1.50 3.97 -7.26
C VAL A 83 2.43 5.10 -6.86
N HIS A 84 2.35 6.21 -7.56
CA HIS A 84 3.24 7.33 -7.34
C HIS A 84 2.49 8.66 -7.52
N ALA A 85 3.15 9.77 -7.23
CA ALA A 85 2.59 11.12 -7.33
C ALA A 85 3.59 12.05 -8.00
N THR A 86 3.13 13.20 -8.46
CA THR A 86 4.00 14.15 -9.15
C THR A 86 4.49 15.23 -8.18
N TYR A 87 5.79 15.44 -8.17
CA TYR A 87 6.44 16.40 -7.28
C TYR A 87 5.83 17.79 -7.41
N GLN A 88 5.45 18.39 -6.29
CA GLN A 88 4.88 19.74 -6.18
C GLN A 88 3.68 19.99 -7.10
N LYS A 89 3.10 18.98 -7.68
CA LYS A 89 2.06 19.18 -8.68
C LYS A 89 0.77 18.49 -8.34
N SER A 90 0.80 17.18 -8.17
CA SER A 90 -0.43 16.47 -7.88
C SER A 90 -0.24 15.27 -6.96
N PRO A 91 -1.13 15.14 -5.98
CA PRO A 91 -1.20 13.94 -5.17
C PRO A 91 -1.85 12.81 -5.96
N THR A 92 -1.86 11.63 -5.39
CA THR A 92 -2.61 10.49 -5.93
C THR A 92 -3.67 10.08 -4.93
N GLN A 93 -4.88 9.92 -5.41
CA GLN A 93 -6.00 9.45 -4.59
C GLN A 93 -6.64 8.23 -5.25
N ILE A 94 -6.84 7.20 -4.46
CA ILE A 94 -7.53 5.98 -4.88
C ILE A 94 -8.71 5.79 -3.95
N GLY A 95 -9.90 5.70 -4.51
CA GLY A 95 -11.13 5.54 -3.74
C GLY A 95 -11.28 4.14 -3.17
N ASN A 96 -12.45 3.86 -2.61
CA ASN A 96 -12.74 2.56 -2.02
C ASN A 96 -13.01 1.51 -3.08
N ASN A 97 -12.76 0.25 -2.75
CA ASN A 97 -13.10 -0.90 -3.59
C ASN A 97 -12.45 -0.88 -4.97
N VAL A 98 -11.21 -0.41 -5.03
CA VAL A 98 -10.45 -0.32 -6.29
C VAL A 98 -9.45 -1.46 -6.34
N SER A 99 -9.35 -2.10 -7.51
CA SER A 99 -8.28 -3.04 -7.80
C SER A 99 -7.32 -2.43 -8.82
N VAL A 100 -6.07 -2.33 -8.43
CA VAL A 100 -5.00 -1.90 -9.32
C VAL A 100 -4.33 -3.16 -9.85
N GLY A 101 -4.46 -3.41 -11.14
CA GLY A 101 -4.02 -4.67 -11.75
C GLY A 101 -2.51 -4.86 -11.75
N HIS A 102 -2.10 -6.09 -12.08
CA HIS A 102 -0.67 -6.44 -12.13
C HIS A 102 0.09 -5.51 -13.06
N ASN A 103 1.23 -5.04 -12.61
CA ASN A 103 2.13 -4.17 -13.37
C ASN A 103 1.50 -2.85 -13.85
N ALA A 104 0.35 -2.47 -13.31
CA ALA A 104 -0.27 -1.19 -13.64
C ALA A 104 0.49 -0.04 -12.99
N ILE A 105 0.38 1.13 -13.59
CA ILE A 105 0.95 2.35 -13.03
C ILE A 105 -0.20 3.34 -12.77
N VAL A 106 -0.30 3.77 -11.52
CA VAL A 106 -1.23 4.82 -11.10
C VAL A 106 -0.39 6.01 -10.69
N HIS A 107 -0.56 7.11 -11.39
CA HIS A 107 0.30 8.28 -11.19
C HIS A 107 -0.52 9.55 -11.17
N GLY A 108 -0.31 10.39 -10.16
CA GLY A 108 -0.98 11.68 -10.03
C GLY A 108 -0.37 12.80 -10.89
#